data_aecb3668228fe5aec75847674bc31dfc
#
_entry.id   aecb3668228fe5aec75847674bc31dfc
#
_cell.length_a   1.000
_cell.length_b   1.000
_cell.length_c   1.000
_cell.angle_alpha   90.00
_cell.angle_beta   90.00
_cell.angle_gamma   90.00
#
_symmetry.space_group_name_H-M   'P 1'
#
loop_
_entity.id
_entity.type
_entity.pdbx_description
1 polymer ?
#
loop_
_entity_poly.entity_id
_entity_poly.type
_entity_poly.pdbx_seq_one_letter_code
_entity_poly.pdbx_strand_id
1 'polypeptide(L)'
;RGLGDVYKRQVFLDQQRLGKPKDEADALRMLTDLAGRRHTVCTGVTLRQGQRSLTRAQSTDVYFRPAGREELMAYIRGGEPMDKAGAYGVQGQGALLVERIDGDFFNVMGLPVLLLSRMLAEFGVTLL
;
A
#
# COMPACT_ATOMS: atom_id res chain seq x y z
N ARG A 1 -22.65 -0.19 -20.97
CA ARG A 1 -21.49 -1.08 -20.98
C ARG A 1 -20.69 -0.94 -19.70
N GLY A 2 -20.32 -2.06 -19.11
CA GLY A 2 -19.64 -2.07 -17.83
C GLY A 2 -18.23 -1.49 -17.88
N LEU A 3 -17.85 -0.86 -16.80
CA LEU A 3 -16.51 -0.34 -16.57
C LEU A 3 -15.83 -1.24 -15.54
N GLY A 4 -14.76 -1.92 -15.97
CA GLY A 4 -13.98 -2.78 -15.08
C GLY A 4 -12.80 -2.05 -14.52
N ASP A 5 -12.38 -2.44 -13.31
CA ASP A 5 -11.23 -1.84 -12.64
C ASP A 5 -10.37 -2.92 -11.99
N VAL A 6 -9.07 -2.66 -11.94
CA VAL A 6 -8.09 -3.51 -11.28
C VAL A 6 -7.12 -2.62 -10.53
N TYR A 7 -6.85 -2.99 -9.27
CA TYR A 7 -5.93 -2.27 -8.38
C TYR A 7 -4.82 -3.21 -7.96
N LYS A 8 -3.58 -2.70 -7.95
CA LYS A 8 -2.43 -3.49 -7.54
C LYS A 8 -1.53 -2.64 -6.66
N ARG A 9 -1.62 -2.85 -5.36
CA ARG A 9 -0.81 -2.14 -4.35
C ARG A 9 0.48 -2.90 -4.13
N GLN A 10 1.61 -2.18 -4.18
CA GLN A 10 2.94 -2.76 -3.97
C GLN A 10 3.73 -1.89 -2.99
N VAL A 11 4.62 -2.53 -2.25
CA VAL A 11 5.50 -1.87 -1.28
C VAL A 11 6.94 -2.04 -1.73
N PHE A 12 7.69 -0.95 -1.74
CA PHE A 12 9.09 -0.94 -2.16
C PHE A 12 9.97 -0.34 -1.07
N LEU A 13 11.05 -1.02 -0.76
CA LEU A 13 12.11 -0.51 0.11
C LEU A 13 13.41 -0.57 -0.66
N ASP A 14 14.07 0.60 -0.84
CA ASP A 14 15.31 0.71 -1.61
C ASP A 14 15.18 0.04 -2.98
N GLN A 15 14.06 0.29 -3.67
CA GLN A 15 13.76 -0.23 -5.00
C GLN A 15 13.50 -1.75 -5.02
N GLN A 16 13.47 -2.39 -3.87
CA GLN A 16 13.16 -3.80 -3.77
C GLN A 16 11.70 -3.97 -3.37
N ARG A 17 10.96 -4.78 -4.13
CA ARG A 17 9.55 -5.03 -3.83
C ARG A 17 9.43 -6.01 -2.67
N LEU A 18 8.60 -5.63 -1.70
CA LEU A 18 8.28 -6.50 -0.56
C LEU A 18 6.91 -7.12 -0.79
N GLY A 19 6.88 -8.44 -0.90
CA GLY A 19 5.62 -9.16 -1.02
C GLY A 19 4.99 -9.43 0.33
N LYS A 20 4.04 -10.37 0.34
CA LYS A 20 3.45 -10.86 1.57
C LYS A 20 4.47 -11.73 2.31
N PRO A 21 4.52 -11.67 3.64
CA PRO A 21 5.46 -12.51 4.38
C PRO A 21 5.07 -13.98 4.25
N LYS A 22 6.08 -14.84 4.18
CA LYS A 22 5.89 -16.28 4.08
C LYS A 22 5.51 -16.91 5.42
N ASP A 23 6.05 -16.35 6.49
CA ASP A 23 5.84 -16.81 7.87
C ASP A 23 6.14 -15.66 8.81
N GLU A 24 6.05 -15.92 10.12
CA GLU A 24 6.30 -14.88 11.14
C GLU A 24 7.75 -14.39 11.12
N ALA A 25 8.70 -15.27 10.86
CA ALA A 25 10.11 -14.87 10.78
C ALA A 25 10.34 -13.91 9.60
N ASP A 26 9.71 -14.18 8.47
CA ASP A 26 9.80 -13.31 7.30
C ASP A 26 9.13 -11.96 7.57
N ALA A 27 7.98 -11.96 8.25
CA ALA A 27 7.30 -10.73 8.64
C ALA A 27 8.19 -9.89 9.57
N LEU A 28 8.86 -10.52 10.52
CA LEU A 28 9.76 -9.81 11.41
C LEU A 28 10.93 -9.20 10.65
N ARG A 29 11.49 -9.93 9.70
CA ARG A 29 12.57 -9.43 8.85
C ARG A 29 12.12 -8.19 8.08
N MET A 30 10.96 -8.26 7.43
CA MET A 30 10.41 -7.13 6.67
C MET A 30 10.20 -5.91 7.56
N LEU A 31 9.54 -6.09 8.70
CA LEU A 31 9.23 -4.97 9.59
C LEU A 31 10.50 -4.39 10.23
N THR A 32 11.50 -5.22 10.50
CA THR A 32 12.79 -4.76 11.00
C THR A 32 13.48 -3.88 9.96
N ASP A 33 13.41 -4.27 8.69
CA ASP A 33 14.00 -3.49 7.61
C ASP A 33 13.25 -2.16 7.41
N LEU A 34 11.95 -2.14 7.63
CA LEU A 34 11.13 -0.93 7.46
C LEU A 34 11.22 0.03 8.64
N ALA A 35 11.47 -0.48 9.85
CA ALA A 35 11.46 0.32 11.08
C ALA A 35 12.47 1.48 10.99
N GLY A 36 12.01 2.68 11.32
CA GLY A 36 12.85 3.88 11.32
C GLY A 36 13.26 4.36 9.95
N ARG A 37 12.63 3.88 8.89
CA ARG A 37 13.01 4.20 7.52
C ARG A 37 11.83 4.63 6.68
N ARG A 38 12.14 5.22 5.52
CA ARG A 38 11.15 5.53 4.49
C ARG A 38 11.00 4.35 3.54
N HIS A 39 9.77 4.04 3.17
CA HIS A 39 9.48 3.14 2.06
C HIS A 39 8.41 3.77 1.17
N THR A 40 8.16 3.18 0.02
CA THR A 40 7.21 3.71 -0.95
C THR A 40 6.10 2.70 -1.19
N VAL A 41 4.85 3.18 -1.14
CA VAL A 41 3.69 2.40 -1.53
C VAL A 41 3.24 2.90 -2.89
N CYS A 42 3.13 2.00 -3.86
CA CYS A 42 2.69 2.32 -5.20
C CYS A 42 1.46 1.50 -5.54
N THR A 43 0.39 2.15 -5.98
CA THR A 43 -0.80 1.45 -6.43
C THR A 43 -1.02 1.73 -7.91
N GLY A 44 -1.03 0.67 -8.71
CA GLY A 44 -1.42 0.74 -10.11
C GLY A 44 -2.92 0.59 -10.22
N VAL A 45 -3.53 1.41 -11.08
CA VAL A 45 -4.96 1.38 -11.34
C VAL A 45 -5.17 1.21 -12.84
N THR A 46 -5.95 0.22 -13.24
CA THR A 46 -6.33 0.00 -14.63
C THR A 46 -7.84 0.08 -14.74
N LEU A 47 -8.32 0.93 -15.65
CA LEU A 47 -9.74 1.00 -15.99
C LEU A 47 -9.93 0.48 -17.41
N ARG A 48 -11.00 -0.29 -17.62
CA ARG A 48 -11.34 -0.84 -18.93
C ARG A 48 -12.81 -0.65 -19.23
N GLN A 49 -13.06 -0.27 -20.48
CA GLN A 49 -14.43 -0.21 -21.00
C GLN A 49 -14.37 -0.63 -22.46
N GLY A 50 -14.93 -1.80 -22.77
CA GLY A 50 -14.81 -2.37 -24.11
C GLY A 50 -13.34 -2.66 -24.42
N GLN A 51 -12.84 -2.11 -25.53
CA GLN A 51 -11.44 -2.26 -25.92
C GLN A 51 -10.55 -1.12 -25.41
N ARG A 52 -11.15 -0.15 -24.75
CA ARG A 52 -10.41 0.98 -24.18
C ARG A 52 -9.84 0.59 -22.82
N SER A 53 -8.58 0.91 -22.62
CA SER A 53 -7.88 0.62 -21.36
C SER A 53 -7.02 1.81 -20.97
N LEU A 54 -6.99 2.13 -19.69
CA LEU A 54 -6.17 3.21 -19.15
C LEU A 54 -5.51 2.72 -17.87
N THR A 55 -4.19 2.86 -17.78
CA THR A 55 -3.43 2.45 -16.61
C THR A 55 -2.62 3.62 -16.08
N ARG A 56 -2.69 3.88 -14.80
CA ARG A 56 -1.92 4.91 -14.09
C ARG A 56 -1.47 4.37 -12.75
N ALA A 57 -0.50 5.04 -12.15
CA ALA A 57 0.03 4.64 -10.84
C ALA A 57 0.14 5.86 -9.92
N GLN A 58 -0.04 5.61 -8.63
CA GLN A 58 0.14 6.61 -7.58
C GLN A 58 1.16 6.07 -6.59
N SER A 59 2.19 6.87 -6.30
CA SER A 59 3.22 6.54 -5.31
C SER A 59 3.11 7.47 -4.11
N THR A 60 3.36 6.92 -2.93
CA THR A 60 3.30 7.66 -1.66
C THR A 60 4.42 7.17 -0.76
N ASP A 61 5.14 8.08 -0.16
CA ASP A 61 6.21 7.72 0.78
C ASP A 61 5.65 7.59 2.18
N VAL A 62 6.05 6.54 2.87
CA VAL A 62 5.63 6.25 4.24
C VAL A 62 6.88 6.15 5.11
N TYR A 63 6.86 6.83 6.25
CA TYR A 63 7.97 6.83 7.20
C TYR A 63 7.55 6.09 8.45
N PHE A 64 8.23 4.98 8.74
CA PHE A 64 8.01 4.25 9.98
C PHE A 64 8.84 4.87 11.10
N ARG A 65 8.26 4.89 12.30
CA ARG A 65 9.05 5.21 13.49
C ARG A 65 10.01 4.06 13.81
N PRO A 66 11.09 4.33 14.56
CA PRO A 66 11.90 3.24 15.08
C PRO A 66 11.04 2.32 15.97
N ALA A 67 11.28 1.03 15.89
CA ALA A 67 10.56 0.04 16.69
C ALA A 67 11.50 -1.13 16.96
N GLY A 68 11.46 -1.64 18.17
CA GLY A 68 12.27 -2.77 18.59
C GLY A 68 11.60 -4.10 18.27
N ARG A 69 12.40 -5.16 18.44
CA ARG A 69 11.95 -6.52 18.14
C ARG A 69 10.66 -6.90 18.89
N GLU A 70 10.57 -6.55 20.16
CA GLU A 70 9.41 -6.94 20.97
C GLU A 70 8.12 -6.30 20.50
N GLU A 71 8.18 -5.02 20.12
CA GLU A 71 7.02 -4.32 19.56
C GLU A 71 6.59 -4.95 18.24
N LEU A 72 7.57 -5.25 17.39
CA LEU A 72 7.26 -5.84 16.08
C LEU A 72 6.69 -7.25 16.25
N MET A 73 7.21 -8.03 17.17
CA MET A 73 6.66 -9.36 17.45
C MET A 73 5.24 -9.29 18.00
N ALA A 74 4.95 -8.32 18.85
CA ALA A 74 3.60 -8.12 19.37
C ALA A 74 2.61 -7.83 18.23
N TYR A 75 3.03 -7.01 17.28
CA TYR A 75 2.22 -6.70 16.10
C TYR A 75 1.98 -7.96 15.26
N ILE A 76 3.03 -8.75 15.03
CA ILE A 76 2.93 -9.98 14.22
C ILE A 76 1.99 -10.99 14.88
N ARG A 77 2.03 -11.14 16.20
CA ARG A 77 1.18 -12.07 16.93
C ARG A 77 -0.32 -11.76 16.76
N GLY A 78 -0.65 -10.51 16.46
CA GLY A 78 -2.02 -10.14 16.16
C GLY A 78 -2.55 -10.67 14.83
N GLY A 79 -1.67 -11.20 13.98
CA GLY A 79 -2.04 -11.81 12.70
C GLY A 79 -2.27 -10.84 11.55
N GLU A 80 -2.35 -9.54 11.82
CA GLU A 80 -2.63 -8.53 10.81
C GLU A 80 -1.61 -8.51 9.67
N PRO A 81 -0.29 -8.63 9.92
CA PRO A 81 0.71 -8.51 8.85
C PRO A 81 0.70 -9.61 7.80
N MET A 82 0.14 -10.77 8.10
CA MET A 82 0.46 -11.99 7.36
C MET A 82 -0.09 -12.02 5.94
N ASP A 83 -1.14 -11.28 5.64
CA ASP A 83 -1.75 -11.24 4.31
C ASP A 83 -1.48 -9.93 3.55
N LYS A 84 -0.51 -9.16 3.99
CA LYS A 84 -0.26 -7.83 3.43
C LYS A 84 1.15 -7.69 2.89
N ALA A 85 1.28 -7.06 1.71
CA ALA A 85 2.58 -6.71 1.16
C ALA A 85 3.30 -5.77 2.13
N GLY A 86 4.59 -6.03 2.37
CA GLY A 86 5.39 -5.26 3.33
C GLY A 86 5.09 -5.58 4.79
N ALA A 87 4.22 -6.54 5.04
CA ALA A 87 3.88 -7.05 6.36
C ALA A 87 3.21 -6.03 7.28
N TYR A 88 2.45 -5.06 6.72
CA TYR A 88 1.67 -4.17 7.58
C TYR A 88 0.44 -3.61 6.87
N GLY A 89 -0.55 -3.23 7.68
CA GLY A 89 -1.72 -2.50 7.23
C GLY A 89 -1.83 -1.17 7.96
N VAL A 90 -2.09 -0.09 7.24
CA VAL A 90 -2.14 1.25 7.82
C VAL A 90 -3.45 1.50 8.58
N GLN A 91 -4.48 0.70 8.35
CA GLN A 91 -5.78 0.90 8.97
C GLN A 91 -5.93 0.28 10.35
N GLY A 92 -5.18 -0.77 10.66
CA GLY A 92 -5.27 -1.44 11.94
C GLY A 92 -4.17 -0.99 12.89
N GLN A 93 -3.61 -1.93 13.64
CA GLN A 93 -2.53 -1.65 14.56
C GLN A 93 -1.26 -1.19 13.86
N GLY A 94 -1.12 -1.50 12.57
CA GLY A 94 0.00 -1.00 11.77
C GLY A 94 0.08 0.52 11.74
N ALA A 95 -1.03 1.21 11.98
CA ALA A 95 -0.99 2.66 12.10
C ALA A 95 -0.04 3.14 13.21
N LEU A 96 0.17 2.32 14.23
CA LEU A 96 1.06 2.66 15.34
C LEU A 96 2.54 2.70 14.94
N LEU A 97 2.88 2.12 13.79
CA LEU A 97 4.23 2.11 13.27
C LEU A 97 4.53 3.29 12.36
N VAL A 98 3.49 3.95 11.85
CA VAL A 98 3.64 5.03 10.87
C VAL A 98 3.86 6.35 11.59
N GLU A 99 4.97 7.01 11.27
CA GLU A 99 5.29 8.33 11.82
C GLU A 99 4.79 9.44 10.92
N ARG A 100 4.91 9.27 9.60
CA ARG A 100 4.56 10.31 8.64
C ARG A 100 4.25 9.70 7.27
N ILE A 101 3.34 10.32 6.54
CA ILE A 101 3.02 9.95 5.16
C ILE A 101 3.23 11.21 4.31
N ASP A 102 3.96 11.03 3.20
CA ASP A 102 4.17 12.10 2.22
C ASP A 102 3.53 11.67 0.91
N GLY A 103 2.34 12.20 0.64
CA GLY A 103 1.54 11.86 -0.51
C GLY A 103 0.10 11.55 -0.14
N ASP A 104 -0.48 10.59 -0.84
CA ASP A 104 -1.89 10.24 -0.74
C ASP A 104 -2.11 9.10 0.26
N PHE A 105 -2.76 9.41 1.38
CA PHE A 105 -3.08 8.40 2.40
C PHE A 105 -3.96 7.28 1.84
N PHE A 106 -4.93 7.63 1.00
CA PHE A 106 -5.83 6.60 0.42
C PHE A 106 -5.06 5.64 -0.47
N ASN A 107 -4.00 6.13 -1.12
CA ASN A 107 -3.10 5.27 -1.88
C ASN A 107 -2.42 4.24 -0.97
N VAL A 108 -2.00 4.63 0.22
CA VAL A 108 -1.37 3.71 1.17
C VAL A 108 -2.34 2.59 1.55
N MET A 109 -3.64 2.92 1.63
CA MET A 109 -4.68 1.93 1.89
C MET A 109 -4.96 1.01 0.70
N GLY A 110 -4.51 1.40 -0.50
CA GLY A 110 -4.69 0.61 -1.71
C GLY A 110 -5.72 1.14 -2.68
N LEU A 111 -6.32 2.31 -2.42
CA LEU A 111 -7.29 2.93 -3.32
C LEU A 111 -7.01 4.42 -3.46
N PRO A 112 -6.21 4.82 -4.46
CA PRO A 112 -5.89 6.25 -4.68
C PRO A 112 -7.10 6.97 -5.29
N VAL A 113 -7.96 7.48 -4.42
CA VAL A 113 -9.28 8.00 -4.77
C VAL A 113 -9.20 9.15 -5.78
N LEU A 114 -8.29 10.11 -5.55
CA LEU A 114 -8.17 11.25 -6.45
C LEU A 114 -7.70 10.82 -7.83
N LEU A 115 -6.68 9.96 -7.91
CA LEU A 115 -6.21 9.44 -9.20
C LEU A 115 -7.35 8.72 -9.92
N LEU A 116 -8.09 7.87 -9.18
CA LEU A 116 -9.21 7.14 -9.75
C LEU A 116 -10.26 8.08 -10.32
N SER A 117 -10.60 9.16 -9.59
CA SER A 117 -11.61 10.12 -10.06
C SER A 117 -11.16 10.80 -11.35
N ARG A 118 -9.88 11.12 -11.48
CA ARG A 118 -9.32 11.72 -12.68
C ARG A 118 -9.34 10.77 -13.87
N MET A 119 -9.04 9.49 -13.61
CA MET A 119 -9.11 8.46 -14.65
C MET A 119 -10.55 8.23 -15.12
N LEU A 120 -11.50 8.18 -14.19
CA LEU A 120 -12.91 8.03 -14.51
C LEU A 120 -13.41 9.18 -15.38
N ALA A 121 -12.94 10.40 -15.12
CA ALA A 121 -13.32 11.56 -15.92
C ALA A 121 -12.91 11.38 -17.38
N GLU A 122 -11.81 10.70 -17.66
CA GLU A 122 -11.39 10.41 -19.03
C GLU A 122 -12.32 9.42 -19.71
N PHE A 123 -13.13 8.67 -18.96
CA PHE A 123 -14.16 7.79 -19.50
C PHE A 123 -15.55 8.44 -19.45
N GLY A 124 -15.62 9.73 -19.16
CA GLY A 124 -16.89 10.46 -19.11
C GLY A 124 -17.65 10.31 -17.79
N VAL A 125 -17.01 9.76 -16.76
CA VAL A 125 -17.66 9.58 -15.44
C VAL A 125 -17.14 10.66 -14.50
N THR A 126 -18.06 11.48 -14.01
CA THR A 126 -17.74 12.57 -13.09
C THR A 126 -18.34 12.27 -11.72
N LEU A 127 -17.52 12.30 -10.67
CA LEU A 127 -17.98 11.98 -9.31
C LEU A 127 -18.45 13.21 -8.54
N LEU A 128 -18.00 14.40 -8.93
CA LEU A 128 -18.46 15.67 -8.35
C LEU A 128 -18.91 16.65 -9.46
#